data_f41df0e1c9c111a9597c1322ec4436ae
#
_entry.id   f41df0e1c9c111a9597c1322ec4436ae
#
_cell.length_a   1.000
_cell.length_b   1.000
_cell.length_c   1.000
_cell.angle_alpha   90.00
_cell.angle_beta   90.00
_cell.angle_gamma   90.00
#
_symmetry.space_group_name_H-M   'P 1'
#
loop_
_entity.id
_entity.type
_entity.pdbx_description
1 polymer ?
#
loop_
_entity_poly.entity_id
_entity_poly.type
_entity_poly.pdbx_seq_one_letter_code
_entity_poly.pdbx_strand_id
1 'polypeptide(L)'
;MPNYIVKANTNFPTQIVSDMFAKVNGRSSIAKLSAQKPIPFSGATEMVFTMDGKAQIVGESGKKDKGEANVEPVVIRPLKFLYQTRVSNEFMTMSEEARIPVLQNFADGFSKKIAEGLDIAAFHGLNPYTMTAATQVGTNHFDAAVTGNTATFVAATADDVIDSLIQAVVADGGVVNGIALSPTAGAALAAIKVNGVVQYPEFRFGQNPDNFYGMKSDVNPTVSMAASGAGSVDHIILGDFQNAFRWGYAKNVPLEIIEYGDPDQTGRDLKAYNEICLRSEAFIGWGILDADSFARGTVTG
;
A
#
# COMPACT_ATOMS: atom_id res chain seq x y z
N MET A 1 32.42 -26.45 25.68
CA MET A 1 31.46 -25.44 25.22
C MET A 1 30.15 -26.16 24.94
N PRO A 2 29.04 -25.83 25.61
CA PRO A 2 27.79 -26.47 25.30
C PRO A 2 27.35 -26.01 23.91
N ASN A 3 27.18 -26.96 22.98
CA ASN A 3 26.52 -26.75 21.69
C ASN A 3 25.08 -26.36 21.97
N TYR A 4 24.79 -25.07 21.92
CA TYR A 4 23.43 -24.60 21.72
C TYR A 4 23.05 -24.96 20.30
N ILE A 5 22.40 -26.10 20.15
CA ILE A 5 21.59 -26.36 18.96
C ILE A 5 20.46 -25.34 19.03
N VAL A 6 20.64 -24.22 18.35
CA VAL A 6 19.54 -23.35 17.98
C VAL A 6 18.68 -24.24 17.06
N LYS A 7 17.67 -24.90 17.64
CA LYS A 7 16.62 -25.50 16.85
C LYS A 7 16.08 -24.36 16.01
N ALA A 8 16.46 -24.34 14.74
CA ALA A 8 15.81 -23.50 13.76
C ALA A 8 14.31 -23.64 14.00
N ASN A 9 13.62 -22.53 14.15
CA ASN A 9 12.18 -22.48 14.41
C ASN A 9 11.40 -23.18 13.30
N THR A 10 11.28 -24.48 13.43
CA THR A 10 10.56 -25.35 12.49
C THR A 10 9.08 -25.50 12.88
N ASN A 11 8.62 -24.68 13.81
CA ASN A 11 7.27 -24.84 14.38
C ASN A 11 6.16 -24.19 13.52
N PHE A 12 6.52 -23.54 12.41
CA PHE A 12 5.52 -23.00 11.49
C PHE A 12 5.60 -23.70 10.15
N PRO A 13 4.51 -24.32 9.69
CA PRO A 13 4.44 -24.82 8.33
C PRO A 13 4.74 -23.69 7.33
N THR A 14 5.64 -23.93 6.39
CA THR A 14 5.97 -22.97 5.31
C THR A 14 4.75 -22.50 4.54
N GLN A 15 3.71 -23.33 4.49
CA GLN A 15 2.42 -23.01 3.92
C GLN A 15 1.74 -21.82 4.62
N ILE A 16 1.74 -21.77 5.97
CA ILE A 16 1.13 -20.65 6.71
C ILE A 16 1.83 -19.34 6.39
N VAL A 17 3.16 -19.36 6.29
CA VAL A 17 3.95 -18.15 5.96
C VAL A 17 3.67 -17.68 4.53
N SER A 18 3.60 -18.60 3.55
CA SER A 18 3.27 -18.24 2.17
C SER A 18 1.84 -17.67 2.05
N ASP A 19 0.89 -18.25 2.78
CA ASP A 19 -0.50 -17.79 2.81
C ASP A 19 -0.64 -16.39 3.44
N MET A 20 0.21 -16.04 4.43
CA MET A 20 0.24 -14.70 5.01
C MET A 20 0.50 -13.63 3.96
N PHE A 21 1.52 -13.81 3.12
CA PHE A 21 1.86 -12.83 2.09
C PHE A 21 0.84 -12.80 0.95
N ALA A 22 0.27 -13.94 0.58
CA ALA A 22 -0.82 -13.99 -0.40
C ALA A 22 -2.06 -13.22 0.07
N LYS A 23 -2.37 -13.27 1.37
CA LYS A 23 -3.51 -12.55 1.97
C LYS A 23 -3.29 -11.04 2.07
N VAL A 24 -2.05 -10.57 2.19
CA VAL A 24 -1.74 -9.13 2.10
C VAL A 24 -2.16 -8.59 0.73
N ASN A 25 -1.81 -9.29 -0.34
CA ASN A 25 -2.15 -8.88 -1.70
C ASN A 25 -3.67 -8.74 -1.94
N GLY A 26 -4.50 -9.47 -1.21
CA GLY A 26 -5.96 -9.39 -1.31
C GLY A 26 -6.63 -8.35 -0.40
N ARG A 27 -5.85 -7.59 0.40
CA ARG A 27 -6.39 -6.66 1.42
C ARG A 27 -5.84 -5.24 1.33
N SER A 28 -4.79 -5.03 0.56
CA SER A 28 -4.19 -3.71 0.29
C SER A 28 -4.65 -3.22 -1.08
N SER A 29 -5.10 -1.97 -1.15
CA SER A 29 -5.42 -1.31 -2.42
C SER A 29 -4.22 -1.28 -3.34
N ILE A 30 -3.05 -0.91 -2.83
CA ILE A 30 -1.80 -0.88 -3.59
C ILE A 30 -1.47 -2.26 -4.15
N ALA A 31 -1.56 -3.31 -3.32
CA ALA A 31 -1.25 -4.66 -3.74
C ALA A 31 -2.28 -5.22 -4.76
N LYS A 32 -3.53 -4.74 -4.73
CA LYS A 32 -4.57 -5.09 -5.70
C LYS A 32 -4.38 -4.36 -7.03
N LEU A 33 -4.01 -3.09 -7.00
CA LEU A 33 -3.89 -2.24 -8.19
C LEU A 33 -2.54 -2.42 -8.90
N SER A 34 -1.46 -2.63 -8.16
CA SER A 34 -0.09 -2.77 -8.67
C SER A 34 0.46 -4.17 -8.48
N ALA A 35 1.17 -4.70 -9.47
CA ALA A 35 1.83 -5.98 -9.37
C ALA A 35 3.10 -5.89 -8.50
N GLN A 36 3.24 -6.85 -7.59
CA GLN A 36 4.43 -6.98 -6.75
C GLN A 36 5.68 -7.30 -7.60
N LYS A 37 6.77 -6.59 -7.35
CA LYS A 37 8.10 -6.87 -7.93
C LYS A 37 9.12 -6.98 -6.79
N PRO A 38 9.88 -8.08 -6.68
CA PRO A 38 10.89 -8.23 -5.62
C PRO A 38 11.89 -7.07 -5.60
N ILE A 39 12.24 -6.63 -4.38
CA ILE A 39 13.19 -5.54 -4.15
C ILE A 39 14.38 -6.10 -3.37
N PRO A 40 15.63 -5.81 -3.73
CA PRO A 40 16.79 -6.19 -2.93
C PRO A 40 16.74 -5.56 -1.53
N PHE A 41 17.23 -6.25 -0.52
CA PHE A 41 17.27 -5.73 0.85
C PHE A 41 18.13 -4.46 1.00
N SER A 42 19.12 -4.31 0.13
CA SER A 42 19.95 -3.09 0.03
C SER A 42 19.21 -1.88 -0.57
N GLY A 43 17.98 -2.09 -1.01
CA GLY A 43 17.22 -1.12 -1.80
C GLY A 43 17.44 -1.31 -3.30
N ALA A 44 16.60 -0.63 -4.08
CA ALA A 44 16.69 -0.56 -5.53
C ALA A 44 16.72 0.89 -5.98
N THR A 45 17.44 1.19 -7.03
CA THR A 45 17.39 2.48 -7.71
C THR A 45 16.78 2.27 -9.08
N GLU A 46 15.63 2.87 -9.32
CA GLU A 46 14.99 2.90 -10.63
C GLU A 46 15.40 4.18 -11.34
N MET A 47 15.85 4.07 -12.56
CA MET A 47 16.15 5.22 -13.41
C MET A 47 14.90 5.57 -14.20
N VAL A 48 14.30 6.71 -13.88
CA VAL A 48 13.18 7.25 -14.65
C VAL A 48 13.76 8.13 -15.74
N PHE A 49 13.43 7.80 -16.96
CA PHE A 49 13.92 8.50 -18.15
C PHE A 49 12.76 9.29 -18.78
N THR A 50 12.86 10.61 -18.75
CA THR A 50 11.90 11.51 -19.39
C THR A 50 12.53 12.19 -20.58
N MET A 51 11.76 12.32 -21.66
CA MET A 51 12.15 13.06 -22.86
C MET A 51 11.20 14.23 -23.07
N ASP A 52 11.76 15.43 -23.08
CA ASP A 52 11.01 16.63 -23.41
C ASP A 52 11.12 16.95 -24.90
N GLY A 53 10.03 17.54 -25.46
CA GLY A 53 9.96 17.94 -26.83
C GLY A 53 9.27 16.91 -27.74
N LYS A 54 9.19 17.28 -29.01
CA LYS A 54 8.54 16.45 -30.05
C LYS A 54 9.55 16.04 -31.11
N ALA A 55 9.33 14.89 -31.73
CA ALA A 55 10.12 14.47 -32.87
C ALA A 55 9.98 15.49 -34.00
N GLN A 56 11.09 15.86 -34.62
CA GLN A 56 11.17 16.83 -35.70
C GLN A 56 11.19 16.11 -37.07
N ILE A 57 10.44 16.62 -38.01
CA ILE A 57 10.56 16.23 -39.41
C ILE A 57 11.57 17.16 -40.06
N VAL A 58 12.69 16.62 -40.52
CA VAL A 58 13.79 17.41 -41.11
C VAL A 58 13.95 17.03 -42.59
N GLY A 59 14.05 18.02 -43.48
CA GLY A 59 14.41 17.81 -44.88
C GLY A 59 15.88 17.40 -45.05
N GLU A 60 16.26 17.01 -46.26
CA GLU A 60 17.57 16.42 -46.62
C GLU A 60 18.79 17.30 -46.17
N SER A 61 18.66 18.62 -46.10
CA SER A 61 19.69 19.55 -45.64
C SER A 61 19.27 20.37 -44.42
N GLY A 62 18.20 19.96 -43.71
CA GLY A 62 17.67 20.71 -42.58
C GLY A 62 18.52 20.58 -41.29
N LYS A 63 18.54 21.65 -40.53
CA LYS A 63 19.16 21.66 -39.19
C LYS A 63 18.38 20.71 -38.28
N LYS A 64 19.11 19.91 -37.48
CA LYS A 64 18.54 19.04 -36.45
C LYS A 64 18.58 19.78 -35.13
N ASP A 65 17.41 20.03 -34.54
CA ASP A 65 17.34 20.57 -33.19
C ASP A 65 17.51 19.47 -32.16
N LYS A 66 18.08 19.79 -31.00
CA LYS A 66 18.28 18.83 -29.91
C LYS A 66 16.98 18.66 -29.13
N GLY A 67 16.66 17.42 -28.78
CA GLY A 67 15.72 17.13 -27.68
C GLY A 67 16.44 17.21 -26.33
N GLU A 68 15.69 17.38 -25.27
CA GLU A 68 16.19 17.29 -23.91
C GLU A 68 15.72 15.94 -23.31
N ALA A 69 16.63 15.27 -22.65
CA ALA A 69 16.34 14.03 -21.93
C ALA A 69 16.83 14.19 -20.48
N ASN A 70 16.01 13.85 -19.54
CA ASN A 70 16.33 13.83 -18.12
C ASN A 70 16.32 12.41 -17.58
N VAL A 71 17.21 12.10 -16.67
CA VAL A 71 17.28 10.81 -15.98
C VAL A 71 17.28 11.06 -14.49
N GLU A 72 16.19 10.71 -13.85
CA GLU A 72 16.05 10.88 -12.40
C GLU A 72 16.08 9.51 -11.69
N PRO A 73 16.96 9.35 -10.70
CA PRO A 73 17.00 8.14 -9.90
C PRO A 73 15.92 8.17 -8.82
N VAL A 74 14.99 7.24 -8.84
CA VAL A 74 14.05 6.98 -7.74
C VAL A 74 14.61 5.88 -6.86
N VAL A 75 14.93 6.20 -5.61
CA VAL A 75 15.50 5.24 -4.66
C VAL A 75 14.40 4.59 -3.84
N ILE A 76 14.23 3.29 -4.02
CA ILE A 76 13.27 2.47 -3.26
C ILE A 76 14.02 1.82 -2.10
N ARG A 77 13.68 2.18 -0.88
CA ARG A 77 14.26 1.62 0.34
C ARG A 77 13.25 0.74 1.05
N PRO A 78 13.60 -0.51 1.39
CA PRO A 78 12.73 -1.35 2.19
C PRO A 78 12.54 -0.77 3.60
N LEU A 79 11.29 -0.69 4.03
CA LEU A 79 10.90 -0.31 5.37
C LEU A 79 10.46 -1.56 6.15
N LYS A 80 10.74 -1.57 7.44
CA LYS A 80 10.38 -2.66 8.34
C LYS A 80 8.99 -2.43 8.91
N PHE A 81 8.08 -3.34 8.62
CA PHE A 81 6.76 -3.42 9.26
C PHE A 81 6.79 -4.53 10.29
N LEU A 82 6.39 -4.21 11.51
CA LEU A 82 6.39 -5.10 12.65
C LEU A 82 4.98 -5.20 13.23
N TYR A 83 4.55 -6.41 13.53
CA TYR A 83 3.42 -6.66 14.41
C TYR A 83 3.75 -7.76 15.41
N GLN A 84 3.43 -7.52 16.67
CA GLN A 84 3.67 -8.48 17.73
C GLN A 84 2.49 -8.50 18.72
N THR A 85 2.28 -9.66 19.34
CA THR A 85 1.26 -9.84 20.36
C THR A 85 1.72 -10.83 21.41
N ARG A 86 1.28 -10.63 22.65
CA ARG A 86 1.52 -11.58 23.73
C ARG A 86 0.40 -12.61 23.79
N VAL A 87 0.77 -13.84 24.06
CA VAL A 87 -0.16 -14.95 24.31
C VAL A 87 0.33 -15.72 25.54
N SER A 88 -0.57 -16.45 26.22
CA SER A 88 -0.20 -17.28 27.36
C SER A 88 0.79 -18.38 26.95
N ASN A 89 1.76 -18.70 27.82
CA ASN A 89 2.69 -19.80 27.60
C ASN A 89 1.98 -21.19 27.56
N GLU A 90 0.75 -21.28 28.03
CA GLU A 90 -0.09 -22.49 27.87
C GLU A 90 -0.28 -22.85 26.38
N PHE A 91 -0.20 -21.88 25.49
CA PHE A 91 -0.17 -22.10 24.06
C PHE A 91 0.91 -23.11 23.64
N MET A 92 2.09 -23.09 24.26
CA MET A 92 3.18 -24.00 23.95
C MET A 92 2.91 -25.43 24.43
N THR A 93 2.03 -25.60 25.42
CA THR A 93 1.64 -26.92 25.97
C THR A 93 0.48 -27.55 25.22
N MET A 94 -0.21 -26.81 24.35
CA MET A 94 -1.28 -27.33 23.50
C MET A 94 -0.73 -28.34 22.50
N SER A 95 -1.61 -29.30 22.10
CA SER A 95 -1.28 -30.19 20.99
C SER A 95 -1.02 -29.42 19.69
N GLU A 96 -0.24 -30.00 18.79
CA GLU A 96 0.05 -29.36 17.50
C GLU A 96 -1.21 -29.02 16.72
N GLU A 97 -2.19 -29.93 16.72
CA GLU A 97 -3.50 -29.73 16.07
C GLU A 97 -4.27 -28.52 16.65
N ALA A 98 -4.16 -28.26 17.96
CA ALA A 98 -4.83 -27.12 18.60
C ALA A 98 -4.06 -25.80 18.37
N ARG A 99 -2.74 -25.86 18.16
CA ARG A 99 -1.92 -24.67 17.88
C ARG A 99 -2.10 -24.12 16.46
N ILE A 100 -2.29 -25.00 15.48
CA ILE A 100 -2.41 -24.62 14.06
C ILE A 100 -3.48 -23.54 13.81
N PRO A 101 -4.73 -23.67 14.31
CA PRO A 101 -5.76 -22.64 14.11
C PRO A 101 -5.39 -21.28 14.73
N VAL A 102 -4.73 -21.27 15.89
CA VAL A 102 -4.30 -20.02 16.54
C VAL A 102 -3.23 -19.32 15.70
N LEU A 103 -2.27 -20.07 15.16
CA LEU A 103 -1.24 -19.56 14.27
C LEU A 103 -1.80 -19.04 12.96
N GLN A 104 -2.79 -19.74 12.40
CA GLN A 104 -3.51 -19.28 11.21
C GLN A 104 -4.25 -17.96 11.46
N ASN A 105 -4.95 -17.84 12.59
CA ASN A 105 -5.64 -16.61 12.97
C ASN A 105 -4.65 -15.45 13.19
N PHE A 106 -3.49 -15.73 13.80
CA PHE A 106 -2.44 -14.74 13.94
C PHE A 106 -1.90 -14.30 12.56
N ALA A 107 -1.64 -15.26 11.68
CA ALA A 107 -1.18 -15.00 10.32
C ALA A 107 -2.18 -14.15 9.53
N ASP A 108 -3.48 -14.42 9.68
CA ASP A 108 -4.56 -13.64 9.08
C ASP A 108 -4.60 -12.21 9.63
N GLY A 109 -4.51 -12.06 10.94
CA GLY A 109 -4.46 -10.76 11.61
C GLY A 109 -3.23 -9.95 11.19
N PHE A 110 -2.05 -10.58 11.16
CA PHE A 110 -0.81 -9.97 10.69
C PHE A 110 -0.93 -9.50 9.25
N SER A 111 -1.41 -10.36 8.34
CA SER A 111 -1.58 -10.02 6.92
C SER A 111 -2.49 -8.81 6.73
N LYS A 112 -3.58 -8.73 7.49
CA LYS A 112 -4.49 -7.58 7.46
C LYS A 112 -3.78 -6.30 7.93
N LYS A 113 -3.01 -6.37 9.02
CA LYS A 113 -2.31 -5.20 9.58
C LYS A 113 -1.17 -4.72 8.68
N ILE A 114 -0.46 -5.63 8.03
CA ILE A 114 0.58 -5.27 7.05
C ILE A 114 -0.03 -4.65 5.79
N ALA A 115 -1.14 -5.19 5.29
CA ALA A 115 -1.86 -4.63 4.15
C ALA A 115 -2.33 -3.18 4.44
N GLU A 116 -3.00 -2.98 5.58
CA GLU A 116 -3.42 -1.67 6.06
C GLU A 116 -2.21 -0.73 6.22
N GLY A 117 -1.12 -1.23 6.81
CA GLY A 117 0.10 -0.46 7.03
C GLY A 117 0.80 -0.04 5.75
N LEU A 118 0.85 -0.90 4.73
CA LEU A 118 1.41 -0.56 3.43
C LEU A 118 0.64 0.58 2.77
N ASP A 119 -0.69 0.47 2.72
CA ASP A 119 -1.54 1.51 2.13
C ASP A 119 -1.40 2.84 2.85
N ILE A 120 -1.49 2.86 4.20
CA ILE A 120 -1.36 4.09 5.00
C ILE A 120 -0.01 4.76 4.78
N ALA A 121 1.08 3.97 4.79
CA ALA A 121 2.41 4.51 4.62
C ALA A 121 2.66 5.02 3.20
N ALA A 122 2.18 4.31 2.17
CA ALA A 122 2.40 4.70 0.78
C ALA A 122 1.45 5.80 0.31
N PHE A 123 0.18 5.81 0.73
CA PHE A 123 -0.74 6.89 0.38
C PHE A 123 -0.42 8.17 1.15
N HIS A 124 -0.26 8.09 2.47
CA HIS A 124 -0.26 9.26 3.36
C HIS A 124 1.06 9.52 4.08
N GLY A 125 2.07 8.64 3.93
CA GLY A 125 3.36 8.79 4.62
C GLY A 125 3.28 8.69 6.13
N LEU A 126 2.24 8.04 6.66
CA LEU A 126 1.99 7.92 8.09
C LEU A 126 2.53 6.60 8.66
N ASN A 127 2.93 6.63 9.93
CA ASN A 127 3.16 5.43 10.69
C ASN A 127 1.80 4.82 11.07
N PRO A 128 1.50 3.58 10.66
CA PRO A 128 0.19 2.95 10.89
C PRO A 128 -0.20 2.81 12.36
N TYR A 129 0.78 2.75 13.26
CA TYR A 129 0.56 2.59 14.70
C TYR A 129 0.21 3.90 15.39
N THR A 130 0.93 4.99 15.06
CA THR A 130 0.78 6.28 15.73
C THR A 130 -0.08 7.28 14.95
N MET A 131 -0.36 7.00 13.67
CA MET A 131 -1.04 7.89 12.74
C MET A 131 -0.36 9.28 12.65
N THR A 132 0.96 9.30 12.80
CA THR A 132 1.79 10.50 12.65
C THR A 132 2.76 10.30 11.48
N ALA A 133 3.30 11.40 10.95
CA ALA A 133 4.25 11.35 9.84
C ALA A 133 5.43 10.40 10.13
N ALA A 134 5.66 9.47 9.23
CA ALA A 134 6.75 8.50 9.31
C ALA A 134 8.00 9.08 8.64
N THR A 135 8.98 9.51 9.43
CA THR A 135 10.22 10.11 8.93
C THR A 135 11.00 9.19 7.99
N GLN A 136 10.84 7.88 8.14
CA GLN A 136 11.47 6.87 7.29
C GLN A 136 10.89 6.81 5.88
N VAL A 137 9.62 7.20 5.70
CA VAL A 137 8.94 7.31 4.41
C VAL A 137 9.39 8.59 3.68
N GLY A 138 9.59 9.68 4.43
CA GLY A 138 9.94 10.98 3.86
C GLY A 138 8.85 11.50 2.94
N THR A 139 9.21 11.86 1.72
CA THR A 139 8.27 12.35 0.67
C THR A 139 7.81 11.26 -0.28
N ASN A 140 8.20 10.00 -0.07
CA ASN A 140 7.84 8.87 -0.93
C ASN A 140 6.43 8.34 -0.60
N HIS A 141 5.43 9.21 -0.73
CA HIS A 141 4.01 8.87 -0.56
C HIS A 141 3.14 9.77 -1.43
N PHE A 142 1.93 9.33 -1.74
CA PHE A 142 1.06 10.02 -2.70
C PHE A 142 0.71 11.45 -2.28
N ASP A 143 0.44 11.71 -0.99
CA ASP A 143 0.08 13.06 -0.52
C ASP A 143 1.18 14.09 -0.76
N ALA A 144 2.45 13.68 -0.71
CA ALA A 144 3.58 14.58 -0.97
C ALA A 144 4.00 14.59 -2.43
N ALA A 145 3.90 13.47 -3.14
CA ALA A 145 4.38 13.35 -4.51
C ALA A 145 3.36 13.89 -5.52
N VAL A 146 2.06 13.58 -5.33
CA VAL A 146 1.01 13.96 -6.28
C VAL A 146 0.34 15.26 -5.81
N THR A 147 0.90 16.39 -6.21
CA THR A 147 0.40 17.74 -5.82
C THR A 147 -0.15 18.54 -6.99
N GLY A 148 0.23 18.20 -8.23
CA GLY A 148 -0.22 18.88 -9.45
C GLY A 148 -1.65 18.47 -9.84
N ASN A 149 -1.90 17.19 -9.94
CA ASN A 149 -3.16 16.63 -10.41
C ASN A 149 -4.12 16.38 -9.25
N THR A 150 -4.74 17.44 -8.73
CA THR A 150 -5.68 17.36 -7.61
C THR A 150 -7.01 18.03 -7.92
N ALA A 151 -8.11 17.45 -7.44
CA ALA A 151 -9.43 18.04 -7.52
C ALA A 151 -10.14 17.95 -6.16
N THR A 152 -11.03 18.91 -5.88
CA THR A 152 -11.86 18.85 -4.68
C THR A 152 -12.93 17.79 -4.85
N PHE A 153 -12.95 16.81 -3.94
CA PHE A 153 -13.97 15.77 -3.94
C PHE A 153 -15.32 16.35 -3.49
N VAL A 154 -16.35 16.14 -4.31
CA VAL A 154 -17.73 16.50 -4.01
C VAL A 154 -18.60 15.26 -4.17
N ALA A 155 -19.22 14.78 -3.10
CA ALA A 155 -19.98 13.53 -3.10
C ALA A 155 -21.18 13.54 -4.07
N ALA A 156 -21.79 14.70 -4.32
CA ALA A 156 -22.92 14.81 -5.25
C ALA A 156 -22.55 14.65 -6.72
N THR A 157 -21.29 14.91 -7.07
CA THR A 157 -20.73 14.87 -8.43
C THR A 157 -19.42 14.07 -8.46
N ALA A 158 -19.42 12.94 -7.77
CA ALA A 158 -18.21 12.14 -7.61
C ALA A 158 -17.70 11.58 -8.96
N ASP A 159 -18.57 11.32 -9.89
CA ASP A 159 -18.25 10.92 -11.26
C ASP A 159 -17.59 12.04 -12.08
N ASP A 160 -18.11 13.28 -12.01
CA ASP A 160 -17.48 14.44 -12.66
C ASP A 160 -16.06 14.69 -12.09
N VAL A 161 -15.88 14.47 -10.79
CA VAL A 161 -14.54 14.57 -10.16
C VAL A 161 -13.60 13.51 -10.72
N ILE A 162 -14.04 12.26 -10.83
CA ILE A 162 -13.24 11.19 -11.43
C ILE A 162 -12.87 11.53 -12.86
N ASP A 163 -13.82 11.98 -13.67
CA ASP A 163 -13.57 12.38 -15.05
C ASP A 163 -12.54 13.52 -15.14
N SER A 164 -12.64 14.53 -14.28
CA SER A 164 -11.68 15.63 -14.26
C SER A 164 -10.26 15.17 -13.89
N LEU A 165 -10.14 14.24 -12.95
CA LEU A 165 -8.85 13.65 -12.54
C LEU A 165 -8.25 12.80 -13.66
N ILE A 166 -9.07 12.00 -14.36
CA ILE A 166 -8.62 11.22 -15.53
C ILE A 166 -8.12 12.16 -16.62
N GLN A 167 -8.87 13.24 -16.89
CA GLN A 167 -8.47 14.23 -17.90
C GLN A 167 -7.14 14.90 -17.55
N ALA A 168 -6.88 15.19 -16.28
CA ALA A 168 -5.60 15.75 -15.83
C ALA A 168 -4.45 14.79 -16.13
N VAL A 169 -4.54 13.52 -15.74
CA VAL A 169 -3.50 12.51 -16.03
C VAL A 169 -3.29 12.33 -17.55
N VAL A 170 -4.37 12.29 -18.32
CA VAL A 170 -4.27 12.13 -19.78
C VAL A 170 -3.68 13.37 -20.45
N ALA A 171 -3.94 14.58 -19.95
CA ALA A 171 -3.34 15.82 -20.45
C ALA A 171 -1.82 15.83 -20.29
N ASP A 172 -1.30 15.21 -19.22
CA ASP A 172 0.14 15.03 -18.98
C ASP A 172 0.73 13.83 -19.75
N GLY A 173 -0.10 13.16 -20.58
CA GLY A 173 0.32 12.00 -21.38
C GLY A 173 0.31 10.67 -20.64
N GLY A 174 -0.21 10.64 -19.40
CA GLY A 174 -0.34 9.44 -18.59
C GLY A 174 -1.50 8.54 -19.01
N VAL A 175 -1.55 7.35 -18.44
CA VAL A 175 -2.61 6.35 -18.63
C VAL A 175 -3.19 5.98 -17.27
N VAL A 176 -4.51 5.89 -17.17
CA VAL A 176 -5.17 5.46 -15.95
C VAL A 176 -5.58 3.99 -16.09
N ASN A 177 -5.00 3.12 -15.25
CA ASN A 177 -5.30 1.68 -15.22
C ASN A 177 -5.79 1.19 -13.84
N GLY A 178 -5.79 2.06 -12.84
CA GLY A 178 -6.24 1.73 -11.50
C GLY A 178 -6.85 2.92 -10.76
N ILE A 179 -7.81 2.62 -9.89
CA ILE A 179 -8.48 3.58 -9.03
C ILE A 179 -8.69 3.00 -7.63
N ALA A 180 -8.22 3.72 -6.62
CA ALA A 180 -8.50 3.46 -5.22
C ALA A 180 -9.52 4.48 -4.70
N LEU A 181 -10.59 3.99 -4.10
CA LEU A 181 -11.71 4.79 -3.60
C LEU A 181 -11.84 4.61 -2.09
N SER A 182 -12.18 5.69 -1.40
CA SER A 182 -12.65 5.58 -0.02
C SER A 182 -14.07 4.99 0.01
N PRO A 183 -14.52 4.42 1.13
CA PRO A 183 -15.91 4.00 1.31
C PRO A 183 -16.91 5.13 1.08
N THR A 184 -16.54 6.37 1.41
CA THR A 184 -17.35 7.57 1.16
C THR A 184 -17.50 7.83 -0.34
N ALA A 185 -16.43 7.72 -1.12
CA ALA A 185 -16.47 7.88 -2.57
C ALA A 185 -17.30 6.77 -3.24
N GLY A 186 -17.11 5.51 -2.81
CA GLY A 186 -17.93 4.39 -3.30
C GLY A 186 -19.41 4.57 -3.01
N ALA A 187 -19.75 5.03 -1.81
CA ALA A 187 -21.15 5.32 -1.45
C ALA A 187 -21.71 6.52 -2.24
N ALA A 188 -20.89 7.52 -2.53
CA ALA A 188 -21.28 8.68 -3.34
C ALA A 188 -21.61 8.25 -4.77
N LEU A 189 -20.77 7.44 -5.42
CA LEU A 189 -21.05 6.87 -6.74
C LEU A 189 -22.33 6.03 -6.75
N ALA A 190 -22.53 5.19 -5.74
CA ALA A 190 -23.77 4.39 -5.59
C ALA A 190 -25.04 5.22 -5.44
N ALA A 191 -24.93 6.48 -4.99
CA ALA A 191 -26.05 7.37 -4.79
C ALA A 191 -26.46 8.16 -6.03
N ILE A 192 -25.58 8.25 -7.05
CA ILE A 192 -25.81 9.01 -8.28
C ILE A 192 -26.94 8.36 -9.08
N LYS A 193 -27.95 9.18 -9.40
CA LYS A 193 -29.11 8.76 -10.18
C LYS A 193 -29.41 9.78 -11.29
N VAL A 194 -29.64 9.26 -12.48
CA VAL A 194 -30.14 10.04 -13.60
C VAL A 194 -31.54 9.56 -13.95
N ASN A 195 -32.52 10.45 -13.94
CA ASN A 195 -33.94 10.12 -14.16
C ASN A 195 -34.46 8.98 -13.25
N GLY A 196 -33.97 8.91 -11.98
CA GLY A 196 -34.35 7.88 -11.02
C GLY A 196 -33.60 6.56 -11.15
N VAL A 197 -32.77 6.39 -12.19
CA VAL A 197 -31.97 5.18 -12.44
C VAL A 197 -30.58 5.37 -11.82
N VAL A 198 -30.15 4.40 -11.02
CA VAL A 198 -28.80 4.39 -10.44
C VAL A 198 -27.78 4.18 -11.57
N GLN A 199 -26.76 5.03 -11.61
CA GLN A 199 -25.74 4.98 -12.67
C GLN A 199 -24.65 3.94 -12.38
N TYR A 200 -24.27 3.77 -11.11
CA TYR A 200 -23.16 2.89 -10.68
C TYR A 200 -23.69 1.84 -9.69
N PRO A 201 -24.50 0.86 -10.15
CA PRO A 201 -25.10 -0.14 -9.27
C PRO A 201 -24.10 -1.09 -8.63
N GLU A 202 -22.90 -1.23 -9.21
CA GLU A 202 -21.80 -2.07 -8.74
C GLU A 202 -21.21 -1.64 -7.38
N PHE A 203 -21.38 -0.36 -7.01
CA PHE A 203 -20.95 0.15 -5.70
C PHE A 203 -22.06 0.12 -4.63
N ARG A 204 -23.26 -0.32 -4.99
CA ARG A 204 -24.37 -0.33 -4.03
C ARG A 204 -24.16 -1.35 -2.93
N PHE A 205 -24.74 -1.03 -1.77
CA PHE A 205 -24.72 -1.91 -0.58
C PHE A 205 -23.31 -2.25 -0.10
N GLY A 206 -22.34 -1.36 -0.30
CA GLY A 206 -20.96 -1.56 0.15
C GLY A 206 -20.17 -2.58 -0.68
N GLN A 207 -20.60 -2.84 -1.93
CA GLN A 207 -19.84 -3.69 -2.82
C GLN A 207 -18.51 -3.05 -3.21
N ASN A 208 -17.50 -3.89 -3.41
CA ASN A 208 -16.17 -3.52 -3.86
C ASN A 208 -15.88 -4.20 -5.20
N PRO A 209 -16.21 -3.56 -6.33
CA PRO A 209 -15.98 -4.15 -7.65
C PRO A 209 -14.48 -4.24 -7.94
N ASP A 210 -14.05 -5.31 -8.61
CA ASP A 210 -12.65 -5.48 -9.02
C ASP A 210 -12.26 -4.61 -10.21
N ASN A 211 -13.25 -4.19 -11.00
CA ASN A 211 -13.05 -3.35 -12.18
C ASN A 211 -14.13 -2.28 -12.26
N PHE A 212 -13.71 -1.09 -12.64
CA PHE A 212 -14.57 0.06 -12.89
C PHE A 212 -14.20 0.67 -14.24
N TYR A 213 -15.08 0.53 -15.23
CA TYR A 213 -14.88 0.99 -16.62
C TYR A 213 -13.52 0.60 -17.24
N GLY A 214 -13.05 -0.63 -16.98
CA GLY A 214 -11.79 -1.15 -17.51
C GLY A 214 -10.56 -0.86 -16.64
N MET A 215 -10.67 -0.01 -15.63
CA MET A 215 -9.66 0.21 -14.62
C MET A 215 -9.82 -0.82 -13.48
N LYS A 216 -8.73 -1.31 -12.93
CA LYS A 216 -8.79 -2.05 -11.66
C LYS A 216 -9.29 -1.13 -10.56
N SER A 217 -10.22 -1.58 -9.75
CA SER A 217 -10.77 -0.76 -8.66
C SER A 217 -10.66 -1.44 -7.30
N ASP A 218 -10.53 -0.62 -6.27
CA ASP A 218 -10.61 -1.05 -4.89
C ASP A 218 -11.25 0.02 -4.01
N VAL A 219 -12.20 -0.41 -3.16
CA VAL A 219 -12.83 0.46 -2.16
C VAL A 219 -12.26 0.09 -0.80
N ASN A 220 -11.45 0.98 -0.23
CA ASN A 220 -10.71 0.71 0.99
C ASN A 220 -10.70 1.93 1.91
N PRO A 221 -10.96 1.78 3.22
CA PRO A 221 -10.88 2.88 4.16
C PRO A 221 -9.49 3.50 4.30
N THR A 222 -8.42 2.78 3.92
CA THR A 222 -7.05 3.29 3.96
C THR A 222 -6.84 4.51 3.07
N VAL A 223 -7.61 4.66 2.00
CA VAL A 223 -7.57 5.81 1.07
C VAL A 223 -7.92 7.13 1.76
N SER A 224 -8.82 7.10 2.75
CA SER A 224 -9.27 8.29 3.48
C SER A 224 -8.69 8.42 4.89
N MET A 225 -7.65 7.65 5.20
CA MET A 225 -6.94 7.82 6.47
C MET A 225 -6.06 9.08 6.42
N ALA A 226 -6.03 9.80 7.54
CA ALA A 226 -5.25 11.03 7.68
C ALA A 226 -4.70 11.15 9.09
N ALA A 227 -3.66 11.95 9.27
CA ALA A 227 -3.17 12.29 10.59
C ALA A 227 -4.24 13.05 11.39
N SER A 228 -4.21 12.93 12.71
CA SER A 228 -5.10 13.71 13.58
C SER A 228 -4.89 15.21 13.32
N GLY A 229 -5.96 15.93 12.97
CA GLY A 229 -5.92 17.35 12.64
C GLY A 229 -5.38 17.64 11.24
N ALA A 230 -5.38 16.68 10.33
CA ALA A 230 -5.02 16.90 8.93
C ALA A 230 -5.95 17.89 8.25
N GLY A 231 -5.39 18.78 7.44
CA GLY A 231 -6.14 19.79 6.70
C GLY A 231 -6.82 19.26 5.43
N SER A 232 -6.54 18.04 5.02
CA SER A 232 -7.13 17.41 3.83
C SER A 232 -7.25 15.90 4.01
N VAL A 233 -8.24 15.31 3.35
CA VAL A 233 -8.50 13.86 3.34
C VAL A 233 -8.76 13.43 1.91
N ASP A 234 -8.06 12.38 1.46
CA ASP A 234 -8.26 11.82 0.13
C ASP A 234 -9.47 10.89 0.09
N HIS A 235 -10.19 10.95 -1.00
CA HIS A 235 -11.31 10.06 -1.28
C HIS A 235 -11.13 9.25 -2.56
N ILE A 236 -10.27 9.74 -3.46
CA ILE A 236 -9.98 9.14 -4.76
C ILE A 236 -8.48 9.23 -5.00
N ILE A 237 -7.84 8.13 -5.36
CA ILE A 237 -6.47 8.10 -5.89
C ILE A 237 -6.52 7.25 -7.16
N LEU A 238 -6.16 7.82 -8.31
CA LEU A 238 -6.17 7.11 -9.58
C LEU A 238 -4.89 7.37 -10.39
N GLY A 239 -4.59 6.50 -11.33
CA GLY A 239 -3.43 6.65 -12.21
C GLY A 239 -2.87 5.34 -12.73
N ASP A 240 -1.58 5.37 -13.12
CA ASP A 240 -0.86 4.20 -13.65
C ASP A 240 -0.15 3.43 -12.54
N PHE A 241 -0.89 2.61 -11.82
CA PHE A 241 -0.35 1.73 -10.78
C PHE A 241 0.52 0.58 -11.32
N GLN A 242 0.48 0.30 -12.63
CA GLN A 242 1.23 -0.82 -13.20
C GLN A 242 2.64 -0.43 -13.62
N ASN A 243 2.83 0.77 -14.14
CA ASN A 243 4.11 1.22 -14.70
C ASN A 243 4.74 2.35 -13.89
N ALA A 244 3.95 3.30 -13.40
CA ALA A 244 4.43 4.48 -12.67
C ALA A 244 4.56 4.26 -11.15
N PHE A 245 4.17 3.09 -10.64
CA PHE A 245 4.34 2.69 -9.25
C PHE A 245 5.01 1.32 -9.15
N ARG A 246 5.93 1.19 -8.20
CA ARG A 246 6.60 -0.08 -7.90
C ARG A 246 6.60 -0.35 -6.41
N TRP A 247 6.27 -1.60 -6.04
CA TRP A 247 6.38 -2.07 -4.67
C TRP A 247 6.80 -3.55 -4.62
N GLY A 248 7.30 -3.98 -3.47
CA GLY A 248 7.61 -5.39 -3.27
C GLY A 248 8.23 -5.69 -1.93
N TYR A 249 8.33 -6.98 -1.63
CA TYR A 249 9.03 -7.48 -0.46
C TYR A 249 10.53 -7.58 -0.74
N ALA A 250 11.33 -7.11 0.23
CA ALA A 250 12.78 -7.26 0.18
C ALA A 250 13.23 -8.55 0.87
N LYS A 251 12.49 -8.99 1.89
CA LYS A 251 12.78 -10.22 2.62
C LYS A 251 11.50 -10.69 3.32
N ASN A 252 11.23 -11.97 3.21
CA ASN A 252 10.23 -12.63 4.03
C ASN A 252 10.87 -12.99 5.36
N VAL A 253 10.35 -12.48 6.44
CA VAL A 253 10.79 -12.84 7.78
C VAL A 253 9.77 -13.81 8.35
N PRO A 254 10.20 -14.98 8.83
CA PRO A 254 9.31 -15.95 9.45
C PRO A 254 8.73 -15.37 10.75
N LEU A 255 7.59 -15.90 11.12
CA LEU A 255 6.98 -15.68 12.42
C LEU A 255 7.95 -16.18 13.51
N GLU A 256 8.23 -15.35 14.49
CA GLU A 256 9.14 -15.61 15.61
C GLU A 256 8.34 -15.79 16.90
N ILE A 257 8.71 -16.81 17.70
CA ILE A 257 8.22 -16.98 19.06
C ILE A 257 9.31 -16.54 20.01
N ILE A 258 9.03 -15.53 20.81
CA ILE A 258 9.94 -14.99 21.83
C ILE A 258 9.42 -15.43 23.19
N GLU A 259 10.25 -16.15 23.94
CA GLU A 259 9.88 -16.75 25.23
C GLU A 259 10.41 -15.99 26.44
N TYR A 260 11.32 -15.02 26.23
CA TYR A 260 12.04 -14.33 27.30
C TYR A 260 12.14 -12.83 27.02
N GLY A 261 12.25 -12.04 28.09
CA GLY A 261 12.47 -10.61 28.04
C GLY A 261 11.18 -9.80 27.94
N ASP A 262 11.32 -8.52 27.63
CA ASP A 262 10.23 -7.56 27.44
C ASP A 262 10.29 -6.97 26.02
N PRO A 263 9.84 -7.71 24.99
CA PRO A 263 10.03 -7.33 23.58
C PRO A 263 9.21 -6.10 23.16
N ASP A 264 8.16 -5.76 23.88
CA ASP A 264 7.25 -4.64 23.62
C ASP A 264 7.39 -3.49 24.62
N GLN A 265 8.40 -3.58 25.50
CA GLN A 265 8.75 -2.53 26.46
C GLN A 265 7.59 -2.11 27.39
N THR A 266 6.77 -3.06 27.78
CA THR A 266 5.64 -2.82 28.69
C THR A 266 6.05 -2.80 30.16
N GLY A 267 7.31 -3.09 30.47
CA GLY A 267 7.81 -3.27 31.83
C GLY A 267 7.51 -4.65 32.43
N ARG A 268 7.01 -5.60 31.61
CA ARG A 268 6.65 -6.95 32.03
C ARG A 268 7.53 -7.98 31.30
N ASP A 269 8.32 -8.72 32.06
CA ASP A 269 9.09 -9.85 31.52
C ASP A 269 8.15 -11.02 31.17
N LEU A 270 8.28 -11.57 29.95
CA LEU A 270 7.44 -12.66 29.47
C LEU A 270 7.46 -13.87 30.41
N LYS A 271 8.63 -14.26 30.86
CA LYS A 271 8.79 -15.46 31.74
C LYS A 271 8.16 -15.27 33.12
N ALA A 272 8.24 -14.05 33.67
CA ALA A 272 7.68 -13.72 34.97
C ALA A 272 6.14 -13.80 34.98
N TYR A 273 5.50 -13.62 33.82
CA TYR A 273 4.05 -13.62 33.69
C TYR A 273 3.49 -14.82 32.92
N ASN A 274 4.30 -15.85 32.64
CA ASN A 274 3.93 -17.03 31.86
C ASN A 274 3.37 -16.66 30.48
N GLU A 275 4.01 -15.71 29.80
CA GLU A 275 3.63 -15.23 28.48
C GLU A 275 4.72 -15.58 27.46
N ILE A 276 4.34 -15.65 26.22
CA ILE A 276 5.23 -15.65 25.03
C ILE A 276 4.80 -14.53 24.09
N CYS A 277 5.72 -14.04 23.28
CA CYS A 277 5.41 -13.05 22.26
C CYS A 277 5.51 -13.68 20.88
N LEU A 278 4.43 -13.58 20.11
CA LEU A 278 4.40 -13.89 18.68
C LEU A 278 4.74 -12.60 17.92
N ARG A 279 5.82 -12.62 17.15
CA ARG A 279 6.31 -11.49 16.37
C ARG A 279 6.43 -11.87 14.89
N SER A 280 5.98 -11.02 14.02
CA SER A 280 6.27 -11.13 12.60
C SER A 280 6.75 -9.81 12.06
N GLU A 281 7.70 -9.85 11.14
CA GLU A 281 8.33 -8.71 10.51
C GLU A 281 8.25 -8.86 8.99
N ALA A 282 7.93 -7.77 8.30
CA ALA A 282 7.99 -7.71 6.84
C ALA A 282 8.84 -6.52 6.41
N PHE A 283 9.66 -6.70 5.38
CA PHE A 283 10.43 -5.63 4.77
C PHE A 283 9.82 -5.33 3.41
N ILE A 284 9.15 -4.19 3.30
CA ILE A 284 8.43 -3.77 2.10
C ILE A 284 8.99 -2.44 1.64
N GLY A 285 9.30 -2.33 0.36
CA GLY A 285 9.68 -1.08 -0.27
C GLY A 285 8.71 -0.71 -1.37
N TRP A 286 8.57 0.59 -1.61
CA TRP A 286 7.81 1.13 -2.73
C TRP A 286 8.44 2.41 -3.24
N GLY A 287 8.04 2.81 -4.45
CA GLY A 287 8.42 4.06 -5.07
C GLY A 287 7.40 4.51 -6.08
N ILE A 288 7.11 5.80 -6.07
CA ILE A 288 6.34 6.49 -7.09
C ILE A 288 7.36 6.89 -8.16
N LEU A 289 7.30 6.29 -9.34
CA LEU A 289 8.27 6.50 -10.40
C LEU A 289 7.97 7.77 -11.20
N ASP A 290 6.68 8.06 -11.37
CA ASP A 290 6.18 9.22 -12.07
C ASP A 290 4.94 9.74 -11.35
N ALA A 291 5.02 10.93 -10.76
CA ALA A 291 3.94 11.52 -10.00
C ALA A 291 2.82 12.09 -10.89
N ASP A 292 3.17 12.56 -12.09
CA ASP A 292 2.24 13.16 -13.04
C ASP A 292 1.30 12.12 -13.67
N SER A 293 1.68 10.85 -13.58
CA SER A 293 0.82 9.71 -13.95
C SER A 293 -0.28 9.38 -12.92
N PHE A 294 -0.40 10.19 -11.85
CA PHE A 294 -1.41 10.01 -10.80
C PHE A 294 -2.20 11.28 -10.55
N ALA A 295 -3.42 11.10 -10.02
CA ALA A 295 -4.25 12.22 -9.59
C ALA A 295 -5.01 11.86 -8.30
N ARG A 296 -5.37 12.89 -7.50
CA ARG A 296 -6.03 12.74 -6.20
C ARG A 296 -7.29 13.60 -6.09
N GLY A 297 -8.38 12.99 -5.61
CA GLY A 297 -9.60 13.68 -5.22
C GLY A 297 -9.63 13.89 -3.71
N THR A 298 -9.48 15.13 -3.25
CA THR A 298 -9.30 15.48 -1.83
C THR A 298 -10.41 16.36 -1.31
N VAL A 299 -10.73 16.26 -0.02
CA VAL A 299 -11.56 17.25 0.69
C VAL A 299 -10.65 18.04 1.60
N THR A 300 -10.69 19.37 1.49
CA THR A 300 -10.04 20.26 2.45
C THR A 300 -10.94 20.38 3.69
N GLY A 301 -10.38 20.07 4.86
CA GLY A 301 -11.09 20.15 6.14
C GLY A 301 -11.20 21.57 6.64
#